data_1bf2e3de5eb067a57cb1ad0807b26474
#
_entry.id   1bf2e3de5eb067a57cb1ad0807b26474
#
_cell.length_a   1.000
_cell.length_b   1.000
_cell.length_c   1.000
_cell.angle_alpha   90.00
_cell.angle_beta   90.00
_cell.angle_gamma   90.00
#
_symmetry.space_group_name_H-M   'P 1'
#
loop_
_entity.id
_entity.type
_entity.pdbx_description
1 polymer ?
#
loop_
_entity_poly.entity_id
_entity_poly.type
_entity_poly.pdbx_seq_one_letter_code
_entity_poly.pdbx_strand_id
1 'polypeptide(L)'
;MPNEIETLEFDVIVIGAGGSGLRSTMGCASQNLKTACLTKVFPTRSHTVAAQGGISAALGNMGEDDWKWHMYDTVNGSDLLGDQDAIAFMCKEAPDAVVELEHYGVPFSRTEDGKIYQRPFGGMTTNSVSYTHL
;
A
#
# COMPACT_ATOMS: atom_id res chain seq x y z
N MET A 1 -19.96 5.63 -40.82
CA MET A 1 -19.94 4.20 -40.49
C MET A 1 -20.38 4.09 -39.05
N PRO A 2 -21.31 3.21 -38.66
CA PRO A 2 -21.57 2.97 -37.26
C PRO A 2 -20.30 2.47 -36.63
N ASN A 3 -19.88 3.07 -35.48
CA ASN A 3 -18.74 2.57 -34.71
C ASN A 3 -19.07 1.13 -34.29
N GLU A 4 -18.27 0.17 -34.73
CA GLU A 4 -18.40 -1.21 -34.33
C GLU A 4 -18.05 -1.29 -32.83
N ILE A 5 -18.96 -1.76 -32.00
CA ILE A 5 -18.75 -1.89 -30.55
C ILE A 5 -17.99 -3.19 -30.34
N GLU A 6 -16.76 -3.10 -29.87
CA GLU A 6 -15.99 -4.26 -29.43
C GLU A 6 -16.46 -4.69 -28.04
N THR A 7 -16.77 -5.97 -27.89
CA THR A 7 -17.15 -6.57 -26.60
C THR A 7 -16.02 -7.50 -26.13
N LEU A 8 -15.52 -7.25 -24.91
CA LEU A 8 -14.50 -8.05 -24.26
C LEU A 8 -15.06 -8.71 -23.00
N GLU A 9 -14.72 -9.97 -22.77
CA GLU A 9 -15.20 -10.75 -21.62
C GLU A 9 -14.04 -10.99 -20.64
N PHE A 10 -14.32 -10.80 -19.36
CA PHE A 10 -13.40 -11.01 -18.24
C PHE A 10 -14.13 -11.67 -17.08
N ASP A 11 -13.39 -12.45 -16.26
CA ASP A 11 -13.92 -13.00 -15.01
C ASP A 11 -14.04 -11.93 -13.93
N VAL A 12 -13.11 -10.95 -13.89
CA VAL A 12 -13.07 -9.87 -12.93
C VAL A 12 -12.73 -8.55 -13.62
N ILE A 13 -13.45 -7.50 -13.24
CA ILE A 13 -13.13 -6.12 -13.65
C ILE A 13 -12.84 -5.30 -12.38
N VAL A 14 -11.61 -4.78 -12.28
CA VAL A 14 -11.18 -3.85 -11.23
C VAL A 14 -11.26 -2.43 -11.76
N ILE A 15 -11.98 -1.56 -11.06
CA ILE A 15 -12.13 -0.15 -11.45
C ILE A 15 -11.22 0.72 -10.56
N GLY A 16 -10.16 1.25 -11.16
CA GLY A 16 -9.14 2.05 -10.52
C GLY A 16 -7.79 1.34 -10.43
N ALA A 17 -6.72 1.96 -10.93
CA ALA A 17 -5.36 1.44 -10.92
C ALA A 17 -4.42 2.23 -9.97
N GLY A 18 -4.93 2.59 -8.79
CA GLY A 18 -4.10 2.97 -7.64
C GLY A 18 -3.51 1.74 -6.96
N GLY A 19 -2.82 1.90 -5.83
CA GLY A 19 -2.17 0.79 -5.12
C GLY A 19 -3.11 -0.36 -4.79
N SER A 20 -4.31 -0.07 -4.25
CA SER A 20 -5.30 -1.09 -3.91
C SER A 20 -5.85 -1.83 -5.14
N GLY A 21 -6.16 -1.09 -6.22
CA GLY A 21 -6.66 -1.70 -7.45
C GLY A 21 -5.62 -2.56 -8.15
N LEU A 22 -4.36 -2.11 -8.22
CA LEU A 22 -3.27 -2.92 -8.77
C LEU A 22 -3.03 -4.18 -7.94
N ARG A 23 -3.02 -4.06 -6.60
CA ARG A 23 -2.86 -5.23 -5.72
C ARG A 23 -4.00 -6.23 -5.88
N SER A 24 -5.25 -5.75 -5.98
CA SER A 24 -6.42 -6.60 -6.25
C SER A 24 -6.33 -7.28 -7.61
N THR A 25 -5.92 -6.55 -8.64
CA THR A 25 -5.71 -7.10 -10.00
C THR A 25 -4.68 -8.21 -9.99
N MET A 26 -3.54 -8.00 -9.33
CA MET A 26 -2.50 -9.03 -9.18
C MET A 26 -3.04 -10.26 -8.43
N GLY A 27 -3.78 -10.05 -7.33
CA GLY A 27 -4.36 -11.13 -6.54
C GLY A 27 -5.37 -11.97 -7.34
N CYS A 28 -6.21 -11.36 -8.16
CA CYS A 28 -7.12 -12.08 -9.04
C CYS A 28 -6.37 -12.84 -10.15
N ALA A 29 -5.41 -12.17 -10.80
CA ALA A 29 -4.62 -12.79 -11.87
C ALA A 29 -3.76 -13.97 -11.38
N SER A 30 -3.23 -13.90 -10.14
CA SER A 30 -2.47 -15.02 -9.55
C SER A 30 -3.31 -16.27 -9.30
N GLN A 31 -4.63 -16.13 -9.28
CA GLN A 31 -5.58 -17.24 -9.19
C GLN A 31 -6.10 -17.70 -10.56
N ASN A 32 -5.40 -17.32 -11.64
CA ASN A 32 -5.76 -17.63 -13.03
C ASN A 32 -7.10 -17.05 -13.48
N LEU A 33 -7.61 -16.01 -12.85
CA LEU A 33 -8.77 -15.26 -13.30
C LEU A 33 -8.37 -14.27 -14.40
N LYS A 34 -9.11 -14.29 -15.53
CA LYS A 34 -8.94 -13.30 -16.59
C LYS A 34 -9.41 -11.94 -16.09
N THR A 35 -8.47 -11.07 -15.72
CA THR A 35 -8.74 -9.84 -15.01
C THR A 35 -8.46 -8.61 -15.86
N ALA A 36 -9.40 -7.67 -15.90
CA ALA A 36 -9.19 -6.34 -16.47
C ALA A 36 -9.09 -5.30 -15.35
N CYS A 37 -8.14 -4.37 -15.49
CA CYS A 37 -8.04 -3.20 -14.64
C CYS A 37 -8.34 -1.94 -15.46
N LEU A 38 -9.44 -1.27 -15.14
CA LEU A 38 -9.86 -0.04 -15.82
C LEU A 38 -9.40 1.17 -15.03
N THR A 39 -8.77 2.13 -15.70
CA THR A 39 -8.28 3.34 -15.05
C THR A 39 -8.57 4.59 -15.87
N LYS A 40 -8.87 5.69 -15.19
CA LYS A 40 -9.08 6.99 -15.83
C LYS A 40 -7.76 7.63 -16.28
N VAL A 41 -6.70 7.40 -15.52
CA VAL A 41 -5.36 7.92 -15.78
C VAL A 41 -4.35 6.78 -15.81
N PHE A 42 -3.20 7.01 -16.42
CA PHE A 42 -2.13 6.02 -16.40
C PHE A 42 -1.75 5.66 -14.94
N PRO A 43 -1.49 4.40 -14.60
CA PRO A 43 -1.27 3.96 -13.21
C PRO A 43 -0.22 4.77 -12.45
N THR A 44 0.86 5.21 -13.12
CA THR A 44 1.90 6.06 -12.53
C THR A 44 1.46 7.51 -12.24
N ARG A 45 0.20 7.85 -12.47
CA ARG A 45 -0.43 9.14 -12.13
C ARG A 45 -1.42 9.02 -10.99
N SER A 46 -1.48 7.86 -10.32
CA SER A 46 -2.34 7.65 -9.17
C SER A 46 -1.86 8.41 -7.93
N HIS A 47 -2.74 8.62 -6.96
CA HIS A 47 -2.39 9.19 -5.66
C HIS A 47 -1.33 8.35 -4.92
N THR A 48 -1.34 7.03 -5.10
CA THR A 48 -0.33 6.14 -4.51
C THR A 48 1.09 6.52 -4.99
N VAL A 49 1.25 6.82 -6.28
CA VAL A 49 2.54 7.26 -6.84
C VAL A 49 2.85 8.71 -6.46
N ALA A 50 1.84 9.56 -6.31
CA ALA A 50 2.02 10.95 -5.91
C ALA A 50 2.39 11.09 -4.41
N ALA A 51 2.12 10.09 -3.58
CA ALA A 51 2.62 10.01 -2.22
C ALA A 51 4.14 9.76 -2.24
N GLN A 52 4.88 10.44 -1.37
CA GLN A 52 6.36 10.48 -1.41
C GLN A 52 7.02 9.18 -0.91
N GLY A 53 6.87 8.06 -1.60
CA GLY A 53 7.70 6.86 -1.44
C GLY A 53 7.81 6.24 -0.03
N GLY A 54 6.90 6.56 0.90
CA GLY A 54 6.91 6.02 2.26
C GLY A 54 5.65 5.22 2.56
N ILE A 55 5.80 4.13 3.31
CA ILE A 55 4.69 3.34 3.85
C ILE A 55 4.91 3.11 5.33
N SER A 56 3.87 3.35 6.14
CA SER A 56 3.92 3.15 7.58
C SER A 56 3.63 1.70 7.94
N ALA A 57 4.52 1.10 8.75
CA ALA A 57 4.36 -0.24 9.29
C ALA A 57 5.22 -0.41 10.54
N ALA A 58 4.73 -1.06 11.56
CA ALA A 58 5.44 -1.32 12.80
C ALA A 58 6.41 -2.50 12.63
N LEU A 59 7.57 -2.28 11.98
CA LEU A 59 8.59 -3.32 11.77
C LEU A 59 9.57 -3.47 12.94
N GLY A 60 9.71 -2.44 13.78
CA GLY A 60 10.65 -2.46 14.90
C GLY A 60 12.13 -2.44 14.51
N ASN A 61 12.47 -2.06 13.28
CA ASN A 61 13.86 -2.09 12.78
C ASN A 61 14.74 -0.98 13.35
N MET A 62 14.16 0.14 13.77
CA MET A 62 14.86 1.34 14.27
C MET A 62 14.61 1.59 15.76
N GLY A 63 14.05 0.63 16.48
CA GLY A 63 13.72 0.69 17.88
C GLY A 63 12.46 -0.11 18.22
N GLU A 64 12.02 -0.02 19.46
CA GLU A 64 10.77 -0.66 19.88
C GLU A 64 9.59 -0.08 19.12
N ASP A 65 8.72 -0.93 18.60
CA ASP A 65 7.53 -0.54 17.83
C ASP A 65 6.42 -1.58 18.02
N ASP A 66 5.16 -1.13 17.88
CA ASP A 66 3.98 -2.00 17.99
C ASP A 66 2.88 -1.46 17.06
N TRP A 67 2.21 -2.35 16.35
CA TRP A 67 1.09 -2.00 15.48
C TRP A 67 -0.03 -1.23 16.20
N LYS A 68 -0.17 -1.36 17.52
CA LYS A 68 -1.14 -0.61 18.33
C LYS A 68 -0.77 0.86 18.43
N TRP A 69 0.53 1.20 18.43
CA TRP A 69 0.97 2.60 18.39
C TRP A 69 0.68 3.20 17.03
N HIS A 70 0.95 2.45 15.94
CA HIS A 70 0.55 2.84 14.60
C HIS A 70 -0.97 3.04 14.50
N MET A 71 -1.78 2.14 15.08
CA MET A 71 -3.24 2.30 15.15
C MET A 71 -3.63 3.57 15.91
N TYR A 72 -3.05 3.80 17.09
CA TYR A 72 -3.32 5.00 17.88
C TYR A 72 -3.04 6.28 17.10
N ASP A 73 -1.89 6.38 16.46
CA ASP A 73 -1.51 7.53 15.64
C ASP A 73 -2.47 7.73 14.47
N THR A 74 -2.90 6.65 13.83
CA THR A 74 -3.84 6.68 12.68
C THR A 74 -5.23 7.12 13.11
N VAL A 75 -5.73 6.63 14.24
CA VAL A 75 -7.03 7.05 14.80
C VAL A 75 -7.02 8.53 15.16
N ASN A 76 -5.95 9.01 15.80
CA ASN A 76 -5.80 10.43 16.12
C ASN A 76 -5.64 11.28 14.86
N GLY A 77 -4.84 10.83 13.89
CA GLY A 77 -4.63 11.53 12.62
C GLY A 77 -5.86 11.63 11.74
N SER A 78 -6.85 10.76 11.96
CA SER A 78 -8.16 10.82 11.32
C SER A 78 -9.21 11.63 12.11
N ASP A 79 -8.80 12.41 13.11
CA ASP A 79 -9.69 13.15 14.01
C ASP A 79 -10.79 12.26 14.65
N LEU A 80 -10.47 11.00 14.93
CA LEU A 80 -11.38 9.98 15.46
C LEU A 80 -12.57 9.64 14.52
N LEU A 81 -12.53 10.08 13.26
CA LEU A 81 -13.60 9.83 12.28
C LEU A 81 -13.40 8.54 11.48
N GLY A 82 -12.22 7.94 11.55
CA GLY A 82 -11.91 6.70 10.84
C GLY A 82 -12.63 5.49 11.43
N ASP A 83 -12.93 4.50 10.58
CA ASP A 83 -13.41 3.19 11.02
C ASP A 83 -12.27 2.48 11.78
N GLN A 84 -12.45 2.33 13.09
CA GLN A 84 -11.38 1.84 13.97
C GLN A 84 -11.06 0.36 13.73
N ASP A 85 -12.04 -0.46 13.33
CA ASP A 85 -11.81 -1.88 13.02
C ASP A 85 -11.00 -2.01 11.72
N ALA A 86 -11.32 -1.20 10.70
CA ALA A 86 -10.54 -1.14 9.48
C ALA A 86 -9.12 -0.62 9.72
N ILE A 87 -8.95 0.40 10.57
CA ILE A 87 -7.63 0.93 10.96
C ILE A 87 -6.83 -0.14 11.72
N ALA A 88 -7.43 -0.84 12.68
CA ALA A 88 -6.77 -1.91 13.42
C ALA A 88 -6.29 -3.03 12.49
N PHE A 89 -7.15 -3.46 11.56
CA PHE A 89 -6.80 -4.45 10.55
C PHE A 89 -5.62 -3.98 9.70
N MET A 90 -5.71 -2.77 9.13
CA MET A 90 -4.66 -2.18 8.29
C MET A 90 -3.31 -2.13 9.03
N CYS A 91 -3.29 -1.59 10.26
CA CYS A 91 -2.04 -1.43 11.01
C CYS A 91 -1.41 -2.77 11.41
N LYS A 92 -2.25 -3.78 11.68
CA LYS A 92 -1.79 -5.12 12.01
C LYS A 92 -1.20 -5.85 10.80
N GLU A 93 -1.79 -5.68 9.62
CA GLU A 93 -1.34 -6.32 8.37
C GLU A 93 -0.21 -5.54 7.67
N ALA A 94 0.02 -4.27 8.04
CA ALA A 94 1.01 -3.42 7.39
C ALA A 94 2.44 -3.99 7.36
N PRO A 95 2.98 -4.65 8.41
CA PRO A 95 4.28 -5.27 8.37
C PRO A 95 4.41 -6.32 7.26
N ASP A 96 3.44 -7.21 7.13
CA ASP A 96 3.43 -8.25 6.11
C ASP A 96 3.30 -7.65 4.70
N ALA A 97 2.49 -6.59 4.55
CA ALA A 97 2.35 -5.87 3.29
C ALA A 97 3.67 -5.20 2.85
N VAL A 98 4.46 -4.66 3.77
CA VAL A 98 5.79 -4.10 3.46
C VAL A 98 6.76 -5.18 2.98
N VAL A 99 6.77 -6.34 3.63
CA VAL A 99 7.59 -7.49 3.21
C VAL A 99 7.13 -8.01 1.84
N GLU A 100 5.83 -8.07 1.59
CA GLU A 100 5.29 -8.45 0.26
C GLU A 100 5.76 -7.48 -0.83
N LEU A 101 5.71 -6.16 -0.57
CA LEU A 101 6.21 -5.14 -1.51
C LEU A 101 7.71 -5.29 -1.76
N GLU A 102 8.49 -5.62 -0.75
CA GLU A 102 9.92 -5.92 -0.92
C GLU A 102 10.13 -7.12 -1.85
N HIS A 103 9.36 -8.19 -1.68
CA HIS A 103 9.41 -9.35 -2.56
C HIS A 103 8.98 -9.04 -4.01
N TYR A 104 8.14 -8.03 -4.21
CA TYR A 104 7.82 -7.51 -5.54
C TYR A 104 8.92 -6.61 -6.12
N GLY A 105 10.00 -6.36 -5.38
CA GLY A 105 11.16 -5.62 -5.84
C GLY A 105 11.14 -4.13 -5.50
N VAL A 106 10.31 -3.69 -4.55
CA VAL A 106 10.38 -2.29 -4.06
C VAL A 106 11.71 -2.06 -3.34
N PRO A 107 12.56 -1.12 -3.81
CA PRO A 107 13.90 -0.92 -3.29
C PRO A 107 13.89 -0.05 -2.03
N PHE A 108 13.42 -0.60 -0.92
CA PHE A 108 13.48 0.10 0.36
C PHE A 108 14.93 0.43 0.76
N SER A 109 15.13 1.60 1.36
CA SER A 109 16.40 1.97 1.98
C SER A 109 16.75 0.99 3.09
N ARG A 110 18.06 0.74 3.28
CA ARG A 110 18.54 -0.25 4.24
C ARG A 110 19.35 0.38 5.36
N THR A 111 19.31 -0.25 6.52
CA THR A 111 20.24 -0.04 7.61
C THR A 111 21.58 -0.71 7.31
N GLU A 112 22.61 -0.44 8.08
CA GLU A 112 23.94 -1.08 7.92
C GLU A 112 23.90 -2.60 8.11
N ASP A 113 22.96 -3.09 8.93
CA ASP A 113 22.71 -4.52 9.17
C ASP A 113 21.70 -5.14 8.18
N GLY A 114 21.33 -4.40 7.13
CA GLY A 114 20.54 -4.89 6.00
C GLY A 114 19.02 -4.90 6.20
N LYS A 115 18.50 -4.42 7.33
CA LYS A 115 17.06 -4.30 7.57
C LYS A 115 16.46 -3.15 6.77
N ILE A 116 15.15 -3.16 6.56
CA ILE A 116 14.43 -2.03 5.99
C ILE A 116 14.58 -0.82 6.92
N TYR A 117 15.14 0.26 6.38
CA TYR A 117 15.30 1.51 7.14
C TYR A 117 13.93 2.16 7.38
N GLN A 118 13.71 2.62 8.60
CA GLN A 118 12.51 3.36 8.98
C GLN A 118 12.89 4.72 9.54
N ARG A 119 12.09 5.73 9.25
CA ARG A 119 12.31 7.11 9.72
C ARG A 119 11.10 7.62 10.50
N PRO A 120 11.30 8.66 11.35
CA PRO A 120 10.19 9.37 11.95
C PRO A 120 9.38 10.10 10.86
N PHE A 121 8.10 10.24 11.11
CA PHE A 121 7.22 11.07 10.31
C PHE A 121 6.31 11.89 11.22
N GLY A 122 5.92 13.09 10.79
CA GLY A 122 5.07 13.97 11.60
C GLY A 122 3.75 13.29 11.98
N GLY A 123 3.41 13.32 13.26
CA GLY A 123 2.21 12.67 13.81
C GLY A 123 2.38 11.19 14.16
N MET A 124 3.58 10.62 14.00
CA MET A 124 3.87 9.25 14.39
C MET A 124 4.62 9.20 15.73
N THR A 125 4.22 8.29 16.61
CA THR A 125 4.84 8.08 17.93
C THR A 125 6.23 7.44 17.81
N THR A 126 6.43 6.61 16.77
CA THR A 126 7.65 5.82 16.54
C THR A 126 8.21 6.01 15.13
N ASN A 127 9.41 5.44 14.87
CA ASN A 127 10.05 5.43 13.56
C ASN A 127 9.47 4.31 12.68
N SER A 128 8.20 4.44 12.29
CA SER A 128 7.47 3.36 11.61
C SER A 128 7.39 3.52 10.08
N VAL A 129 7.94 4.60 9.48
CA VAL A 129 7.83 4.82 8.04
C VAL A 129 8.99 4.18 7.28
N SER A 130 8.72 3.07 6.61
CA SER A 130 9.62 2.44 5.64
C SER A 130 9.73 3.31 4.39
N TYR A 131 10.94 3.64 3.98
CA TYR A 131 11.21 4.68 2.99
C TYR A 131 12.02 4.16 1.80
N THR A 132 11.69 4.66 0.61
CA THR A 132 12.50 4.48 -0.60
C THR A 132 13.11 5.82 -0.99
N HIS A 133 14.40 5.83 -1.36
CA HIS A 133 14.99 6.98 -2.05
C HIS A 133 14.50 6.98 -3.49
N LEU A 134 13.65 7.92 -3.82
CA LEU A 134 13.27 8.27 -5.19
C LEU A 134 14.07 9.49 -5.65
#